data_21d5ff34cd4d871010b7cacd7531292a
#
_entry.id   21d5ff34cd4d871010b7cacd7531292a
#
_cell.length_a   1.000
_cell.length_b   1.000
_cell.length_c   1.000
_cell.angle_alpha   90.00
_cell.angle_beta   90.00
_cell.angle_gamma   90.00
#
_symmetry.space_group_name_H-M   'P 1'
#
loop_
_entity.id
_entity.type
_entity.pdbx_description
1 polymer ?
#
loop_
_entity_poly.entity_id
_entity_poly.type
_entity_poly.pdbx_seq_one_letter_code
_entity_poly.pdbx_strand_id
1 'polypeptide(L)'
;MFIAMNRFKVKKGSEAAFEQVWTERESYLDSMPGFVEFHLLKGPAADDHTLYASHTVWRSRDNFEAWTRSKAFRDAHARAGNTSSTASLYLEHPKFEGFEVRQTLTSTGARVA
;
A
#
# COMPACT_ATOMS: atom_id res chain seq x y z
N MET A 1 -14.67 2.40 -8.24
CA MET A 1 -13.68 1.85 -7.30
C MET A 1 -12.28 2.20 -7.78
N PHE A 2 -11.40 2.52 -6.87
CA PHE A 2 -10.03 2.95 -7.18
C PHE A 2 -9.03 2.11 -6.38
N ILE A 3 -7.92 1.70 -7.02
CA ILE A 3 -6.85 0.94 -6.37
C ILE A 3 -5.58 1.79 -6.38
N ALA A 4 -4.99 1.97 -5.20
CA ALA A 4 -3.72 2.67 -5.03
C ALA A 4 -2.64 1.65 -4.65
N MET A 5 -1.56 1.61 -5.43
CA MET A 5 -0.45 0.69 -5.20
C MET A 5 0.86 1.44 -5.07
N ASN A 6 1.71 0.96 -4.16
CA ASN A 6 3.11 1.37 -4.09
C ASN A 6 3.98 0.12 -4.23
N ARG A 7 4.96 0.17 -5.10
CA ARG A 7 5.89 -0.94 -5.34
C ARG A 7 7.21 -0.67 -4.62
N PHE A 8 7.72 -1.69 -3.95
CA PHE A 8 8.94 -1.62 -3.15
C PHE A 8 9.91 -2.71 -3.60
N LYS A 9 11.15 -2.34 -3.86
CA LYS A 9 12.23 -3.29 -4.06
C LYS A 9 12.94 -3.49 -2.74
N VAL A 10 12.53 -4.50 -1.99
CA VAL A 10 13.05 -4.77 -0.65
C VAL A 10 14.38 -5.52 -0.76
N LYS A 11 15.38 -5.05 -0.04
CA LYS A 11 16.72 -5.66 -0.04
C LYS A 11 16.67 -7.12 0.40
N LYS A 12 17.45 -7.96 -0.22
CA LYS A 12 17.61 -9.35 0.18
C LYS A 12 18.05 -9.43 1.65
N GLY A 13 17.35 -10.28 2.41
CA GLY A 13 17.60 -10.42 3.84
C GLY A 13 16.80 -9.46 4.70
N SER A 14 16.12 -8.46 4.11
CA SER A 14 15.33 -7.47 4.84
C SER A 14 13.82 -7.72 4.77
N GLU A 15 13.41 -8.83 4.16
CA GLU A 15 11.99 -9.14 3.94
C GLU A 15 11.20 -9.20 5.24
N ALA A 16 11.72 -9.93 6.24
CA ALA A 16 11.04 -10.06 7.52
C ALA A 16 10.93 -8.71 8.25
N ALA A 17 11.98 -7.90 8.20
CA ALA A 17 11.99 -6.58 8.81
C ALA A 17 10.98 -5.65 8.12
N PHE A 18 10.88 -5.73 6.80
CA PHE A 18 9.93 -4.95 6.02
C PHE A 18 8.48 -5.32 6.39
N GLU A 19 8.17 -6.61 6.45
CA GLU A 19 6.84 -7.09 6.84
C GLU A 19 6.49 -6.66 8.26
N GLN A 20 7.46 -6.69 9.18
CA GLN A 20 7.29 -6.27 10.56
C GLN A 20 6.88 -4.78 10.64
N VAL A 21 7.52 -3.93 9.86
CA VAL A 21 7.18 -2.50 9.81
C VAL A 21 5.70 -2.31 9.45
N TRP A 22 5.21 -3.04 8.46
CA TRP A 22 3.82 -2.94 8.02
C TRP A 22 2.84 -3.52 9.05
N THR A 23 3.21 -4.61 9.70
CA THR A 23 2.38 -5.23 10.73
C THR A 23 2.17 -4.30 11.93
N GLU A 24 3.20 -3.55 12.32
CA GLU A 24 3.17 -2.65 13.47
C GLU A 24 2.67 -1.24 13.12
N ARG A 25 2.51 -0.93 11.85
CA ARG A 25 2.18 0.42 11.40
C ARG A 25 0.72 0.76 11.68
N GLU A 26 0.51 1.86 12.39
CA GLU A 26 -0.81 2.45 12.54
C GLU A 26 -1.09 3.34 11.33
N SER A 27 -2.07 2.97 10.51
CA SER A 27 -2.39 3.70 9.30
C SER A 27 -3.68 4.51 9.41
N TYR A 28 -4.56 4.15 10.36
CA TYR A 28 -5.87 4.77 10.55
C TYR A 28 -6.80 4.64 9.33
N LEU A 29 -6.46 3.74 8.40
CA LEU A 29 -7.22 3.54 7.17
C LEU A 29 -8.65 3.08 7.42
N ASP A 30 -8.84 2.23 8.43
CA ASP A 30 -10.14 1.64 8.74
C ASP A 30 -11.18 2.68 9.15
N SER A 31 -10.75 3.87 9.57
CA SER A 31 -11.65 4.97 9.95
C SER A 31 -11.93 5.93 8.79
N MET A 32 -11.30 5.74 7.64
CA MET A 32 -11.41 6.69 6.54
C MET A 32 -12.62 6.42 5.66
N PRO A 33 -13.38 7.47 5.28
CA PRO A 33 -14.50 7.32 4.36
C PRO A 33 -14.06 6.72 3.03
N GLY A 34 -14.79 5.71 2.56
CA GLY A 34 -14.54 5.10 1.27
C GLY A 34 -13.43 4.05 1.26
N PHE A 35 -12.74 3.84 2.37
CA PHE A 35 -11.77 2.76 2.46
C PHE A 35 -12.49 1.41 2.41
N VAL A 36 -11.98 0.47 1.60
CA VAL A 36 -12.55 -0.87 1.47
C VAL A 36 -11.66 -1.92 2.12
N GLU A 37 -10.41 -2.03 1.66
CA GLU A 37 -9.48 -3.01 2.22
C GLU A 37 -8.03 -2.67 1.85
N PHE A 38 -7.11 -3.27 2.58
CA PHE A 38 -5.67 -3.11 2.37
C PHE A 38 -5.02 -4.48 2.31
N HIS A 39 -4.06 -4.63 1.41
CA HIS A 39 -3.21 -5.82 1.34
C HIS A 39 -1.75 -5.42 1.22
N LEU A 40 -0.89 -6.10 1.95
CA LEU A 40 0.54 -6.10 1.66
C LEU A 40 0.82 -7.33 0.82
N LEU A 41 1.36 -7.14 -0.36
CA LEU A 41 1.59 -8.20 -1.33
C LEU A 41 3.07 -8.51 -1.42
N LYS A 42 3.40 -9.80 -1.43
CA LYS A 42 4.77 -10.28 -1.65
C LYS A 42 4.84 -10.88 -3.05
N GLY A 43 5.72 -10.32 -3.87
CA GLY A 43 5.92 -10.76 -5.24
C GLY A 43 7.14 -11.65 -5.42
N PRO A 44 7.64 -11.77 -6.64
CA PRO A 44 8.79 -12.63 -6.95
C PRO A 44 10.10 -12.05 -6.40
N ALA A 45 11.03 -12.95 -6.12
CA ALA A 45 12.37 -12.60 -5.73
C ALA A 45 13.25 -12.45 -6.98
N ALA A 46 14.01 -11.36 -7.05
CA ALA A 46 15.04 -11.13 -8.04
C ALA A 46 16.42 -11.33 -7.43
N ASP A 47 17.48 -11.05 -8.17
CA ASP A 47 18.85 -11.26 -7.67
C ASP A 47 19.20 -10.33 -6.51
N ASP A 48 18.73 -9.09 -6.58
CA ASP A 48 19.10 -8.03 -5.63
C ASP A 48 17.97 -7.59 -4.71
N HIS A 49 16.74 -8.08 -4.93
CA HIS A 49 15.57 -7.66 -4.13
C HIS A 49 14.44 -8.67 -4.19
N THR A 50 13.49 -8.50 -3.29
CA THR A 50 12.17 -9.12 -3.37
C THR A 50 11.15 -8.02 -3.62
N LEU A 51 10.27 -8.21 -4.60
CA LEU A 51 9.22 -7.23 -4.89
C LEU A 51 8.11 -7.34 -3.86
N TYR A 52 7.73 -6.19 -3.29
CA TYR A 52 6.54 -6.06 -2.47
C TYR A 52 5.67 -4.96 -3.03
N ALA A 53 4.40 -4.98 -2.68
CA ALA A 53 3.49 -3.89 -3.01
C ALA A 53 2.49 -3.69 -1.90
N SER A 54 2.16 -2.43 -1.61
CA SER A 54 0.98 -2.11 -0.82
C SER A 54 -0.18 -1.90 -1.79
N HIS A 55 -1.35 -2.38 -1.41
CA HIS A 55 -2.52 -2.39 -2.28
C HIS A 55 -3.72 -1.96 -1.46
N THR A 56 -4.26 -0.78 -1.76
CA THR A 56 -5.41 -0.22 -1.07
C THR A 56 -6.58 -0.08 -2.03
N VAL A 57 -7.74 -0.54 -1.61
CA VAL A 57 -8.97 -0.43 -2.40
C VAL A 57 -9.86 0.64 -1.80
N TRP A 58 -10.32 1.57 -2.63
CA TRP A 58 -11.15 2.70 -2.27
C TRP A 58 -12.42 2.71 -3.10
N ARG A 59 -13.51 3.22 -2.55
CA ARG A 59 -14.76 3.34 -3.30
C ARG A 59 -14.66 4.28 -4.48
N SER A 60 -13.83 5.32 -4.34
CA SER A 60 -13.59 6.29 -5.42
C SER A 60 -12.18 6.87 -5.29
N ARG A 61 -11.71 7.44 -6.38
CA ARG A 61 -10.44 8.18 -6.40
C ARG A 61 -10.49 9.37 -5.44
N ASP A 62 -11.63 10.05 -5.36
CA ASP A 62 -11.80 11.19 -4.47
C ASP A 62 -11.62 10.81 -3.00
N ASN A 63 -12.09 9.63 -2.60
CA ASN A 63 -11.87 9.12 -1.24
C ASN A 63 -10.39 8.90 -0.97
N PHE A 64 -9.66 8.33 -1.92
CA PHE A 64 -8.21 8.15 -1.79
C PHE A 64 -7.50 9.50 -1.67
N GLU A 65 -7.83 10.46 -2.54
CA GLU A 65 -7.20 11.77 -2.51
C GLU A 65 -7.49 12.52 -1.21
N ALA A 66 -8.72 12.40 -0.68
CA ALA A 66 -9.08 12.98 0.59
C ALA A 66 -8.23 12.40 1.72
N TRP A 67 -7.95 11.08 1.69
CA TRP A 67 -7.08 10.45 2.69
C TRP A 67 -5.66 11.00 2.61
N THR A 68 -5.10 11.18 1.42
CA THR A 68 -3.73 11.70 1.25
C THR A 68 -3.58 13.12 1.79
N ARG A 69 -4.68 13.85 1.94
CA ARG A 69 -4.68 15.21 2.50
C ARG A 69 -5.07 15.24 3.97
N SER A 70 -5.37 14.10 4.56
CA SER A 70 -5.86 14.00 5.94
C SER A 70 -4.73 14.07 6.96
N LYS A 71 -5.10 14.41 8.20
CA LYS A 71 -4.16 14.36 9.32
C LYS A 71 -3.72 12.92 9.57
N ALA A 72 -4.63 11.96 9.43
CA ALA A 72 -4.33 10.54 9.61
C ALA A 72 -3.20 10.08 8.67
N PHE A 73 -3.26 10.50 7.40
CA PHE A 73 -2.20 10.21 6.42
C PHE A 73 -0.87 10.81 6.86
N ARG A 74 -0.88 12.09 7.24
CA ARG A 74 0.34 12.78 7.68
C ARG A 74 0.94 12.11 8.91
N ASP A 75 0.11 11.77 9.89
CA ASP A 75 0.57 11.12 11.13
C ASP A 75 1.17 9.74 10.85
N ALA A 76 0.52 8.93 10.02
CA ALA A 76 1.00 7.61 9.66
C ALA A 76 2.34 7.68 8.92
N HIS A 77 2.48 8.62 7.98
CA HIS A 77 3.71 8.76 7.19
C HIS A 77 4.83 9.44 7.98
N ALA A 78 4.50 10.35 8.90
CA ALA A 78 5.49 10.96 9.77
C ALA A 78 6.17 9.92 10.65
N ARG A 79 5.41 8.99 11.22
CA ARG A 79 5.98 7.90 12.03
C ARG A 79 6.86 6.98 11.20
N ALA A 80 6.42 6.61 10.00
CA ALA A 80 7.19 5.77 9.11
C ALA A 80 8.45 6.47 8.61
N GLY A 81 8.36 7.78 8.31
CA GLY A 81 9.47 8.57 7.80
C GLY A 81 10.53 8.92 8.84
N ASN A 82 10.18 8.89 10.12
CA ASN A 82 11.11 9.21 11.20
C ASN A 82 12.01 8.05 11.59
N THR A 83 11.77 6.86 11.07
CA THR A 83 12.68 5.74 11.27
C THR A 83 13.59 5.65 10.05
N SER A 84 14.81 6.14 10.19
CA SER A 84 15.83 6.00 9.16
C SER A 84 16.04 4.54 8.75
N SER A 85 15.68 3.59 9.63
CA SER A 85 15.72 2.16 9.38
C SER A 85 14.78 1.73 8.25
N THR A 86 13.64 2.42 8.03
CA THR A 86 12.68 2.02 7.00
C THR A 86 13.23 2.27 5.59
N ALA A 87 13.85 3.42 5.37
CA ALA A 87 14.45 3.75 4.07
C ALA A 87 15.59 2.81 3.70
N SER A 88 16.30 2.25 4.70
CA SER A 88 17.41 1.32 4.45
C SER A 88 16.96 -0.06 4.01
N LEU A 89 15.65 -0.37 4.08
CA LEU A 89 15.10 -1.67 3.68
C LEU A 89 14.87 -1.75 2.17
N TYR A 90 14.85 -0.61 1.45
CA TYR A 90 14.59 -0.58 0.01
C TYR A 90 15.86 -0.23 -0.78
N LEU A 91 15.89 -0.67 -2.05
CA LEU A 91 16.94 -0.28 -2.98
C LEU A 91 16.71 1.10 -3.58
N GLU A 92 15.44 1.51 -3.72
CA GLU A 92 15.06 2.79 -4.32
C GLU A 92 13.76 3.29 -3.70
N HIS A 93 13.41 4.53 -3.99
CA HIS A 93 12.16 5.13 -3.54
C HIS A 93 10.97 4.34 -4.10
N PRO A 94 9.92 4.08 -3.30
CA PRO A 94 8.74 3.36 -3.78
C PRO A 94 8.07 4.06 -4.95
N LYS A 95 7.51 3.27 -5.87
CA LYS A 95 6.81 3.78 -7.04
C LYS A 95 5.31 3.65 -6.83
N PHE A 96 4.60 4.76 -6.94
CA PHE A 96 3.15 4.80 -6.82
C PHE A 96 2.48 4.59 -8.17
N GLU A 97 1.41 3.79 -8.16
CA GLU A 97 0.54 3.59 -9.31
C GLU A 97 -0.91 3.61 -8.84
N GLY A 98 -1.77 4.33 -9.57
CA GLY A 98 -3.20 4.38 -9.27
C GLY A 98 -3.99 3.80 -10.44
N PHE A 99 -5.05 3.05 -10.11
CA PHE A 99 -5.88 2.38 -11.12
C PHE A 99 -7.35 2.60 -10.83
N GLU A 100 -8.12 2.93 -11.86
CA GLU A 100 -9.56 2.90 -11.78
C GLU A 100 -10.04 1.50 -12.17
N VAL A 101 -10.90 0.91 -11.33
CA VAL A 101 -11.47 -0.40 -11.62
C VAL A 101 -12.52 -0.23 -12.71
N ARG A 102 -12.32 -0.90 -13.84
CA ARG A 102 -13.21 -0.80 -14.99
C ARG A 102 -14.22 -1.92 -15.07
N GLN A 103 -13.93 -3.04 -14.41
CA GLN A 103 -14.80 -4.20 -14.39
C GLN A 103 -14.49 -5.06 -13.17
N THR A 104 -15.52 -5.56 -12.51
CA THR A 104 -15.38 -6.50 -11.41
C THR A 104 -16.28 -7.72 -11.69
N LEU A 105 -15.70 -8.89 -11.56
CA LEU A 105 -16.42 -10.15 -11.59
C LEU A 105 -16.17 -10.88 -10.28
N THR A 106 -17.22 -11.20 -9.54
CA THR A 106 -17.10 -11.89 -8.26
C THR A 106 -17.32 -13.39 -8.44
N SER A 107 -16.99 -14.15 -7.40
CA SER A 107 -17.21 -15.61 -7.39
C SER A 107 -18.69 -16.00 -7.47
N THR A 108 -19.59 -15.06 -7.19
CA THR A 108 -21.04 -15.27 -7.35
C THR A 108 -21.51 -14.98 -8.78
N GLY A 109 -20.60 -14.60 -9.67
CA GLY A 109 -20.93 -14.26 -11.06
C GLY A 109 -21.43 -12.85 -11.26
N ALA A 110 -21.44 -12.01 -10.22
CA ALA A 110 -21.85 -10.62 -10.36
C ALA A 110 -20.78 -9.84 -11.13
N ARG A 111 -21.21 -9.03 -12.10
CA ARG A 111 -20.36 -8.14 -12.87
C ARG A 111 -20.76 -6.70 -12.62
N VAL A 112 -19.75 -5.87 -12.35
CA VAL A 112 -19.92 -4.44 -12.19
C VAL A 112 -18.92 -3.76 -13.11
N ALA A 113 -19.42 -2.91 -13.99
CA ALA A 113 -18.58 -2.15 -14.91
C ALA A 113 -18.06 -0.88 -14.25
#